data_cb0c491dbd4bb5d6f24b54a70b1d1b9f
#
_entry.id   cb0c491dbd4bb5d6f24b54a70b1d1b9f
#
_cell.length_a   1.000
_cell.length_b   1.000
_cell.length_c   1.000
_cell.angle_alpha   90.00
_cell.angle_beta   90.00
_cell.angle_gamma   90.00
#
_symmetry.space_group_name_H-M   'P 1'
#
loop_
_entity.id
_entity.type
_entity.pdbx_description
1 polymer ?
#
loop_
_entity_poly.entity_id
_entity_poly.type
_entity_poly.pdbx_seq_one_letter_code
_entity_poly.pdbx_strand_id
1 'polypeptide(L)'
;QTEAMTLGDRIVIMKDGVIQQIGTPQEVFDQPANLFVAGFIGSPQMNFFDGELEKKDGKYQLKVGEATVVLGGKAQELLAGKGVGERKVTVGIRPEHIAFAAAPGSDTVSSKVDVSEMMGSEVYLHVNAVGRDVVLRIPTTDLPAEHRAGIPYGTEINFAFRPDLIHLFDPETEKNLMY
;
A
#
# COMPACT_ATOMS: atom_id res chain seq x y z
N GLN A 1 -20.03 -0.63 -1.52
CA GLN A 1 -19.16 -1.78 -1.36
C GLN A 1 -19.16 -2.37 0.06
N THR A 2 -19.37 -1.56 1.06
CA THR A 2 -19.40 -2.03 2.46
C THR A 2 -20.48 -3.10 2.68
N GLU A 3 -21.66 -2.90 2.15
CA GLU A 3 -22.76 -3.87 2.23
C GLU A 3 -22.41 -5.16 1.48
N ALA A 4 -21.83 -5.05 0.28
CA ALA A 4 -21.40 -6.21 -0.50
C ALA A 4 -20.33 -7.02 0.24
N MET A 5 -19.37 -6.34 0.86
CA MET A 5 -18.28 -6.97 1.62
C MET A 5 -18.77 -7.70 2.87
N THR A 6 -19.87 -7.24 3.49
CA THR A 6 -20.40 -7.83 4.73
C THR A 6 -21.47 -8.90 4.50
N LEU A 7 -22.28 -8.73 3.45
CA LEU A 7 -23.44 -9.60 3.20
C LEU A 7 -23.19 -10.67 2.14
N GLY A 8 -22.25 -10.42 1.23
CA GLY A 8 -21.95 -11.35 0.14
C GLY A 8 -20.99 -12.46 0.55
N ASP A 9 -21.31 -13.70 0.18
CA ASP A 9 -20.36 -14.82 0.25
C ASP A 9 -19.32 -14.73 -0.86
N ARG A 10 -19.74 -14.25 -2.01
CA ARG A 10 -18.89 -13.94 -3.16
C ARG A 10 -19.31 -12.59 -3.75
N ILE A 11 -18.34 -11.84 -4.20
CA ILE A 11 -18.56 -10.56 -4.87
C ILE A 11 -17.98 -10.57 -6.28
N VAL A 12 -18.59 -9.78 -7.15
CA VAL A 12 -18.15 -9.56 -8.51
C VAL A 12 -17.85 -8.07 -8.67
N ILE A 13 -16.62 -7.77 -9.07
CA ILE A 13 -16.20 -6.39 -9.34
C ILE A 13 -16.22 -6.17 -10.83
N MET A 14 -16.93 -5.15 -11.24
CA MET A 14 -17.13 -4.81 -12.66
C MET A 14 -16.64 -3.39 -12.95
N LYS A 15 -16.15 -3.21 -14.16
CA LYS A 15 -15.78 -1.90 -14.73
C LYS A 15 -16.28 -1.86 -16.18
N ASP A 16 -17.08 -0.87 -16.51
CA ASP A 16 -17.59 -0.65 -17.87
C ASP A 16 -18.24 -1.92 -18.48
N GLY A 17 -18.99 -2.66 -17.66
CA GLY A 17 -19.66 -3.88 -18.08
C GLY A 17 -18.75 -5.12 -18.15
N VAL A 18 -17.49 -4.99 -17.83
CA VAL A 18 -16.52 -6.11 -17.86
C VAL A 18 -16.18 -6.56 -16.44
N ILE A 19 -16.24 -7.86 -16.21
CA ILE A 19 -15.85 -8.46 -14.92
C ILE A 19 -14.34 -8.35 -14.75
N GLN A 20 -13.94 -7.73 -13.62
CA GLN A 20 -12.53 -7.55 -13.25
C GLN A 20 -12.04 -8.66 -12.32
N GLN A 21 -12.87 -9.06 -11.37
CA GLN A 21 -12.56 -10.14 -10.43
C GLN A 21 -13.81 -10.69 -9.79
N ILE A 22 -13.79 -12.00 -9.50
CA ILE A 22 -14.82 -12.70 -8.72
C ILE A 22 -14.10 -13.42 -7.58
N GLY A 23 -14.62 -13.30 -6.37
CA GLY A 23 -14.05 -13.99 -5.20
C GLY A 23 -14.80 -13.68 -3.93
N THR A 24 -14.33 -14.26 -2.83
CA THR A 24 -14.83 -13.85 -1.52
C THR A 24 -14.38 -12.42 -1.23
N PRO A 25 -15.08 -11.69 -0.35
CA PRO A 25 -14.63 -10.36 0.06
C PRO A 25 -13.16 -10.31 0.49
N GLN A 26 -12.72 -11.30 1.26
CA GLN A 26 -11.34 -11.35 1.75
C GLN A 26 -10.32 -11.59 0.63
N GLU A 27 -10.63 -12.51 -0.28
CA GLU A 27 -9.75 -12.77 -1.44
C GLU A 27 -9.57 -11.53 -2.30
N VAL A 28 -10.64 -10.82 -2.59
CA VAL A 28 -10.61 -9.60 -3.42
C VAL A 28 -9.84 -8.49 -2.72
N PHE A 29 -9.96 -8.40 -1.40
CA PHE A 29 -9.23 -7.42 -0.60
C PHE A 29 -7.73 -7.74 -0.52
N ASP A 30 -7.39 -9.00 -0.24
CA ASP A 30 -6.00 -9.44 -0.03
C ASP A 30 -5.23 -9.68 -1.33
N GLN A 31 -5.93 -10.09 -2.37
CA GLN A 31 -5.34 -10.53 -3.64
C GLN A 31 -6.03 -9.85 -4.84
N PRO A 32 -6.00 -8.52 -4.91
CA PRO A 32 -6.63 -7.82 -6.04
C PRO A 32 -5.96 -8.20 -7.36
N ALA A 33 -6.76 -8.56 -8.36
CA ALA A 33 -6.27 -9.04 -9.63
C ALA A 33 -5.55 -7.96 -10.47
N ASN A 34 -5.92 -6.71 -10.28
CA ASN A 34 -5.38 -5.59 -11.05
C ASN A 34 -5.48 -4.27 -10.27
N LEU A 35 -4.92 -3.20 -10.84
CA LEU A 35 -4.94 -1.86 -10.25
C LEU A 35 -6.35 -1.34 -9.98
N PHE A 36 -7.29 -1.61 -10.90
CA PHE A 36 -8.67 -1.14 -10.71
C PHE A 36 -9.29 -1.75 -9.46
N VAL A 37 -9.22 -3.07 -9.30
CA VAL A 37 -9.75 -3.76 -8.12
C VAL A 37 -9.08 -3.25 -6.85
N ALA A 38 -7.76 -3.16 -6.87
CA ALA A 38 -6.97 -2.68 -5.72
C ALA A 38 -7.37 -1.28 -5.27
N GLY A 39 -7.56 -0.37 -6.21
CA GLY A 39 -7.96 1.01 -5.93
C GLY A 39 -9.43 1.17 -5.61
N PHE A 40 -10.28 0.25 -6.12
CA PHE A 40 -11.72 0.32 -5.91
C PHE A 40 -12.15 -0.20 -4.53
N ILE A 41 -11.51 -1.27 -4.05
CA ILE A 41 -11.84 -1.90 -2.77
C ILE A 41 -11.06 -1.27 -1.63
N GLY A 42 -11.78 -0.92 -0.58
CA GLY A 42 -11.22 -0.32 0.64
C GLY A 42 -11.52 1.17 0.76
N SER A 43 -11.53 1.66 1.99
CA SER A 43 -11.74 3.07 2.32
C SER A 43 -10.86 3.43 3.53
N PRO A 44 -9.91 4.36 3.38
CA PRO A 44 -9.50 5.01 2.12
C PRO A 44 -8.94 4.06 1.08
N GLN A 45 -8.83 4.53 -0.16
CA GLN A 45 -8.30 3.72 -1.26
C GLN A 45 -6.83 3.37 -1.07
N MET A 46 -6.38 2.30 -1.73
CA MET A 46 -4.96 1.92 -1.77
C MET A 46 -4.11 3.06 -2.35
N ASN A 47 -2.96 3.27 -1.76
CA ASN A 47 -1.96 4.19 -2.29
C ASN A 47 -1.13 3.48 -3.37
N PHE A 48 -0.77 4.21 -4.42
CA PHE A 48 0.09 3.70 -5.49
C PHE A 48 1.33 4.56 -5.65
N PHE A 49 2.45 3.89 -5.91
CA PHE A 49 3.74 4.52 -6.16
C PHE A 49 4.39 3.88 -7.37
N ASP A 50 5.25 4.63 -8.04
CA ASP A 50 6.20 4.05 -8.98
C ASP A 50 7.36 3.45 -8.20
N GLY A 51 7.79 2.25 -8.58
CA GLY A 51 8.89 1.57 -7.92
C GLY A 51 9.71 0.73 -8.88
N GLU A 52 10.82 0.24 -8.37
CA GLU A 52 11.70 -0.68 -9.08
C GLU A 52 11.90 -1.94 -8.27
N LEU A 53 11.58 -3.08 -8.89
CA LEU A 53 11.84 -4.39 -8.33
C LEU A 53 13.23 -4.84 -8.72
N GLU A 54 14.05 -5.14 -7.73
CA GLU A 54 15.43 -5.57 -7.90
C GLU A 54 15.68 -6.90 -7.21
N LYS A 55 16.75 -7.59 -7.62
CA LYS A 55 17.27 -8.75 -6.90
C LYS A 55 18.66 -8.44 -6.37
N LYS A 56 18.85 -8.66 -5.07
CA LYS A 56 20.14 -8.52 -4.41
C LYS A 56 20.37 -9.75 -3.53
N ASP A 57 21.50 -10.42 -3.73
CA ASP A 57 21.86 -11.64 -3.00
C ASP A 57 20.75 -12.72 -3.06
N GLY A 58 20.09 -12.85 -4.23
CA GLY A 58 19.03 -13.81 -4.45
C GLY A 58 17.67 -13.45 -3.89
N LYS A 59 17.52 -12.26 -3.30
CA LYS A 59 16.27 -11.77 -2.72
C LYS A 59 15.72 -10.59 -3.49
N TYR A 60 14.40 -10.56 -3.63
CA TYR A 60 13.70 -9.40 -4.17
C TYR A 60 13.68 -8.26 -3.15
N GLN A 61 14.03 -7.10 -3.62
CA GLN A 61 13.88 -5.84 -2.90
C GLN A 61 13.22 -4.81 -3.78
N LEU A 62 12.55 -3.86 -3.15
CA LEU A 62 11.77 -2.83 -3.81
C LEU A 62 12.37 -1.47 -3.51
N LYS A 63 12.56 -0.66 -4.54
CA LYS A 63 12.92 0.75 -4.39
C LYS A 63 11.72 1.65 -4.67
N VAL A 64 11.38 2.49 -3.70
CA VAL A 64 10.34 3.52 -3.80
C VAL A 64 10.91 4.82 -3.26
N GLY A 65 11.13 5.81 -4.13
CA GLY A 65 11.83 7.02 -3.71
C GLY A 65 13.21 6.69 -3.12
N GLU A 66 13.47 7.19 -1.92
CA GLU A 66 14.69 6.89 -1.17
C GLU A 66 14.65 5.58 -0.39
N ALA A 67 13.49 4.96 -0.28
CA ALA A 67 13.33 3.73 0.50
C ALA A 67 13.73 2.49 -0.29
N THR A 68 14.42 1.57 0.41
CA THR A 68 14.70 0.22 -0.08
C THR A 68 14.07 -0.77 0.89
N VAL A 69 13.19 -1.62 0.38
CA VAL A 69 12.41 -2.57 1.19
C VAL A 69 12.67 -3.99 0.70
N VAL A 70 13.18 -4.85 1.58
CA VAL A 70 13.25 -6.29 1.28
C VAL A 70 11.86 -6.87 1.45
N LEU A 71 11.34 -7.51 0.41
CA LEU A 71 9.99 -8.06 0.43
C LEU A 71 9.88 -9.24 1.39
N GLY A 72 8.66 -9.45 1.93
CA GLY A 72 8.38 -10.57 2.83
C GLY A 72 8.48 -11.93 2.15
N GLY A 73 8.56 -13.00 2.95
CA GLY A 73 8.81 -14.35 2.46
C GLY A 73 7.80 -14.85 1.44
N LYS A 74 6.51 -14.57 1.64
CA LYS A 74 5.45 -14.97 0.70
C LYS A 74 5.61 -14.28 -0.66
N ALA A 75 5.94 -12.99 -0.67
CA ALA A 75 6.19 -12.26 -1.91
C ALA A 75 7.42 -12.82 -2.63
N GLN A 76 8.49 -13.14 -1.89
CA GLN A 76 9.68 -13.80 -2.46
C GLN A 76 9.31 -15.08 -3.19
N GLU A 77 8.53 -15.95 -2.56
CA GLU A 77 8.11 -17.23 -3.14
C GLU A 77 7.21 -17.03 -4.37
N LEU A 78 6.24 -16.15 -4.31
CA LEU A 78 5.30 -15.90 -5.40
C LEU A 78 6.00 -15.32 -6.63
N LEU A 79 6.86 -14.34 -6.42
CA LEU A 79 7.61 -13.72 -7.52
C LEU A 79 8.61 -14.69 -8.15
N ALA A 80 9.32 -15.45 -7.34
CA ALA A 80 10.24 -16.47 -7.82
C ALA A 80 9.51 -17.57 -8.58
N GLY A 81 8.37 -18.05 -8.06
CA GLY A 81 7.55 -19.07 -8.70
C GLY A 81 7.03 -18.66 -10.07
N LYS A 82 6.81 -17.39 -10.30
CA LYS A 82 6.39 -16.84 -11.60
C LYS A 82 7.56 -16.38 -12.48
N GLY A 83 8.78 -16.53 -12.00
CA GLY A 83 9.97 -16.14 -12.76
C GLY A 83 10.04 -14.63 -13.02
N VAL A 84 9.52 -13.80 -12.12
CA VAL A 84 9.54 -12.36 -12.30
C VAL A 84 10.99 -11.87 -12.17
N GLY A 85 11.44 -11.13 -13.19
CA GLY A 85 12.77 -10.52 -13.20
C GLY A 85 12.77 -9.12 -12.60
N GLU A 86 13.95 -8.49 -12.58
CA GLU A 86 14.07 -7.07 -12.24
C GLU A 86 13.30 -6.23 -13.25
N ARG A 87 12.52 -5.26 -12.76
CA ARG A 87 11.66 -4.45 -13.60
C ARG A 87 11.07 -3.26 -12.87
N LYS A 88 10.52 -2.32 -13.64
CA LYS A 88 9.64 -1.28 -13.10
C LYS A 88 8.31 -1.89 -12.71
N VAL A 89 7.75 -1.41 -11.60
CA VAL A 89 6.48 -1.87 -11.05
C VAL A 89 5.65 -0.69 -10.57
N THR A 90 4.34 -0.91 -10.48
CA THR A 90 3.46 -0.05 -9.68
C THR A 90 3.30 -0.72 -8.32
N VAL A 91 3.61 0.02 -7.28
CA VAL A 91 3.55 -0.45 -5.89
C VAL A 91 2.24 -0.01 -5.28
N GLY A 92 1.49 -0.95 -4.73
CA GLY A 92 0.26 -0.67 -4.01
C GLY A 92 0.43 -0.99 -2.53
N ILE A 93 -0.01 -0.07 -1.68
CA ILE A 93 -0.04 -0.28 -0.23
C ILE A 93 -1.27 0.38 0.36
N ARG A 94 -2.00 -0.35 1.20
CA ARG A 94 -3.18 0.20 1.85
C ARG A 94 -2.80 1.18 2.95
N PRO A 95 -3.62 2.20 3.20
CA PRO A 95 -3.34 3.19 4.26
C PRO A 95 -3.03 2.59 5.63
N GLU A 96 -3.71 1.51 6.00
CA GLU A 96 -3.52 0.79 7.27
C GLU A 96 -2.27 -0.10 7.30
N HIS A 97 -1.61 -0.31 6.16
CA HIS A 97 -0.40 -1.12 6.04
C HIS A 97 0.88 -0.27 5.94
N ILE A 98 0.76 1.00 6.24
CA ILE A 98 1.88 1.93 6.36
C ILE A 98 2.10 2.22 7.84
N ALA A 99 3.33 2.12 8.29
CA ALA A 99 3.70 2.38 9.67
C ALA A 99 4.39 3.74 9.82
N PHE A 100 4.05 4.47 10.87
CA PHE A 100 4.79 5.67 11.26
C PHE A 100 6.21 5.28 11.72
N ALA A 101 7.22 6.00 11.23
CA ALA A 101 8.60 5.78 11.62
C ALA A 101 9.10 6.99 12.44
N ALA A 102 9.65 6.71 13.61
CA ALA A 102 10.12 7.76 14.54
C ALA A 102 11.37 8.50 13.99
N ALA A 103 12.14 7.86 13.12
CA ALA A 103 13.35 8.41 12.53
C ALA A 103 13.53 7.91 11.10
N PRO A 104 14.24 8.64 10.22
CA PRO A 104 14.55 8.16 8.90
C PRO A 104 15.48 6.95 8.95
N GLY A 105 15.29 6.02 8.04
CA GLY A 105 16.10 4.82 7.85
C GLY A 105 16.18 4.45 6.37
N SER A 106 16.84 3.34 6.07
CA SER A 106 17.01 2.88 4.67
C SER A 106 15.68 2.46 4.02
N ASP A 107 14.69 2.08 4.81
CA ASP A 107 13.38 1.59 4.39
C ASP A 107 12.25 2.62 4.57
N THR A 108 12.57 3.85 4.90
CA THR A 108 11.58 4.90 5.15
C THR A 108 11.45 5.86 3.99
N VAL A 109 10.25 6.43 3.87
CA VAL A 109 9.93 7.51 2.93
C VAL A 109 9.66 8.78 3.73
N SER A 110 10.30 9.87 3.34
CA SER A 110 10.05 11.20 3.91
C SER A 110 8.80 11.82 3.29
N SER A 111 8.03 12.51 4.10
CA SER A 111 6.82 13.17 3.65
C SER A 111 6.52 14.43 4.44
N LYS A 112 5.63 15.26 3.89
CA LYS A 112 5.10 16.43 4.58
C LYS A 112 3.60 16.29 4.79
N VAL A 113 3.14 16.59 5.99
CA VAL A 113 1.72 16.51 6.35
C VAL A 113 0.95 17.67 5.75
N ASP A 114 -0.12 17.36 5.00
CA ASP A 114 -1.10 18.33 4.53
C ASP A 114 -2.26 18.47 5.52
N VAL A 115 -2.90 17.35 5.86
CA VAL A 115 -4.05 17.32 6.76
C VAL A 115 -3.93 16.13 7.70
N SER A 116 -4.29 16.33 8.97
CA SER A 116 -4.51 15.22 9.90
C SER A 116 -5.96 15.20 10.36
N GLU A 117 -6.64 14.09 10.13
CA GLU A 117 -8.02 13.86 10.57
C GLU A 117 -8.00 12.92 11.78
N MET A 118 -8.26 13.49 12.94
CA MET A 118 -8.25 12.74 14.21
C MET A 118 -9.58 11.99 14.35
N MET A 119 -9.52 10.66 14.36
CA MET A 119 -10.69 9.78 14.44
C MET A 119 -10.81 9.07 15.80
N GLY A 120 -10.17 9.61 16.82
CA GLY A 120 -10.14 9.01 18.15
C GLY A 120 -9.07 7.92 18.27
N SER A 121 -9.39 6.69 17.96
CA SER A 121 -8.44 5.57 18.05
C SER A 121 -7.40 5.53 16.93
N GLU A 122 -7.63 6.28 15.87
CA GLU A 122 -6.74 6.36 14.73
C GLU A 122 -6.73 7.75 14.13
N VAL A 123 -5.72 8.02 13.33
CA VAL A 123 -5.60 9.27 12.57
C VAL A 123 -5.43 8.93 11.09
N TYR A 124 -6.10 9.68 10.23
CA TYR A 124 -5.87 9.67 8.80
C TYR A 124 -4.94 10.83 8.49
N LEU A 125 -3.73 10.50 8.04
CA LEU A 125 -2.74 11.49 7.64
C LEU A 125 -2.71 11.59 6.13
N HIS A 126 -3.04 12.77 5.62
CA HIS A 126 -2.86 13.11 4.22
C HIS A 126 -1.50 13.78 4.09
N VAL A 127 -0.59 13.13 3.37
CA VAL A 127 0.78 13.59 3.23
C VAL A 127 1.17 13.69 1.76
N ASN A 128 2.16 14.50 1.46
CA ASN A 128 2.80 14.52 0.17
C ASN A 128 4.14 13.77 0.28
N ALA A 129 4.29 12.73 -0.50
CA ALA A 129 5.46 11.87 -0.53
C ALA A 129 5.78 11.44 -1.96
N VAL A 130 7.04 11.54 -2.36
CA VAL A 130 7.51 11.15 -3.70
C VAL A 130 6.69 11.83 -4.82
N GLY A 131 6.28 13.08 -4.58
CA GLY A 131 5.47 13.86 -5.51
C GLY A 131 4.02 13.42 -5.63
N ARG A 132 3.51 12.63 -4.70
CA ARG A 132 2.14 12.11 -4.70
C ARG A 132 1.42 12.39 -3.39
N ASP A 133 0.10 12.47 -3.47
CA ASP A 133 -0.76 12.50 -2.30
C ASP A 133 -0.93 11.07 -1.79
N VAL A 134 -0.63 10.89 -0.51
CA VAL A 134 -0.64 9.58 0.16
C VAL A 134 -1.47 9.68 1.43
N VAL A 135 -2.27 8.67 1.71
CA VAL A 135 -3.06 8.58 2.94
C VAL A 135 -2.50 7.48 3.82
N LEU A 136 -2.17 7.83 5.06
CA LEU A 136 -1.79 6.89 6.10
C LEU A 136 -2.95 6.79 7.10
N ARG A 137 -3.23 5.57 7.53
CA ARG A 137 -4.19 5.30 8.59
C ARG A 137 -3.43 4.69 9.77
N ILE A 138 -3.18 5.51 10.78
CA ILE A 138 -2.28 5.16 11.88
C ILE A 138 -3.07 5.09 13.19
N PRO A 139 -2.95 3.99 13.97
CA PRO A 139 -3.47 3.96 15.33
C PRO A 139 -2.84 5.09 16.16
N THR A 140 -3.65 5.83 16.91
CA THR A 140 -3.13 6.95 17.72
C THR A 140 -2.13 6.50 18.77
N THR A 141 -2.21 5.23 19.20
CA THR A 141 -1.24 4.62 20.11
C THR A 141 0.16 4.46 19.51
N ASP A 142 0.27 4.44 18.19
CA ASP A 142 1.55 4.30 17.46
C ASP A 142 2.21 5.66 17.21
N LEU A 143 1.51 6.75 17.48
CA LEU A 143 2.07 8.09 17.35
C LEU A 143 2.83 8.52 18.61
N PRO A 144 3.92 9.30 18.43
CA PRO A 144 4.55 10.00 19.55
C PRO A 144 3.53 10.86 20.31
N ALA A 145 3.75 11.05 21.61
CA ALA A 145 2.83 11.79 22.46
C ALA A 145 2.52 13.19 21.93
N GLU A 146 3.52 13.86 21.36
CA GLU A 146 3.38 15.20 20.77
C GLU A 146 2.44 15.24 19.55
N HIS A 147 2.22 14.11 18.90
CA HIS A 147 1.38 14.04 17.69
C HIS A 147 -0.02 13.49 17.93
N ARG A 148 -0.32 13.04 19.15
CA ARG A 148 -1.63 12.43 19.45
C ARG A 148 -2.81 13.40 19.41
N ALA A 149 -2.54 14.70 19.57
CA ALA A 149 -3.55 15.74 19.48
C ALA A 149 -3.70 16.33 18.06
N GLY A 150 -2.92 15.86 17.13
CA GLY A 150 -2.89 16.32 15.73
C GLY A 150 -1.47 16.63 15.27
N ILE A 151 -1.27 16.58 13.97
CA ILE A 151 0.01 16.88 13.34
C ILE A 151 -0.17 18.12 12.46
N PRO A 152 0.55 19.23 12.75
CA PRO A 152 0.38 20.46 11.98
C PRO A 152 0.76 20.31 10.50
N TYR A 153 0.11 21.11 9.66
CA TYR A 153 0.49 21.27 8.26
C TYR A 153 1.99 21.55 8.10
N GLY A 154 2.59 20.91 7.14
CA GLY A 154 4.01 21.08 6.80
C GLY A 154 4.97 20.32 7.69
N THR A 155 4.49 19.60 8.72
CA THR A 155 5.35 18.76 9.55
C THR A 155 5.96 17.63 8.71
N GLU A 156 7.26 17.47 8.85
CA GLU A 156 7.95 16.33 8.20
C GLU A 156 7.79 15.09 9.06
N ILE A 157 7.35 14.02 8.42
CA ILE A 157 7.26 12.68 9.02
C ILE A 157 7.88 11.64 8.10
N ASN A 158 8.28 10.54 8.69
CA ASN A 158 8.75 9.37 7.95
C ASN A 158 7.78 8.22 8.14
N PHE A 159 7.63 7.42 7.10
CA PHE A 159 6.82 6.21 7.16
C PHE A 159 7.52 5.05 6.46
N ALA A 160 7.11 3.84 6.81
CA ALA A 160 7.61 2.61 6.22
C ALA A 160 6.45 1.72 5.78
N PHE A 161 6.67 0.94 4.73
CA PHE A 161 5.72 -0.06 4.27
C PHE A 161 5.90 -1.36 5.07
N ARG A 162 4.78 -2.03 5.37
CA ARG A 162 4.84 -3.39 5.89
C ARG A 162 5.25 -4.34 4.77
N PRO A 163 6.44 -4.98 4.84
CA PRO A 163 6.98 -5.75 3.71
C PRO A 163 6.12 -6.92 3.25
N ASP A 164 5.31 -7.48 4.15
CA ASP A 164 4.44 -8.61 3.86
C ASP A 164 3.12 -8.22 3.18
N LEU A 165 2.80 -6.93 3.12
CA LEU A 165 1.50 -6.44 2.70
C LEU A 165 1.58 -5.51 1.47
N ILE A 166 2.71 -5.47 0.81
CA ILE A 166 2.92 -4.71 -0.42
C ILE A 166 2.34 -5.48 -1.61
N HIS A 167 1.66 -4.77 -2.50
CA HIS A 167 1.19 -5.30 -3.77
C HIS A 167 2.04 -4.76 -4.93
N LEU A 168 2.28 -5.59 -5.92
CA LEU A 168 3.06 -5.22 -7.10
C LEU A 168 2.23 -5.48 -8.36
N PHE A 169 2.18 -4.46 -9.22
CA PHE A 169 1.43 -4.52 -10.48
C PHE A 169 2.35 -4.18 -11.65
N ASP A 170 2.04 -4.75 -12.80
CA ASP A 170 2.65 -4.38 -14.07
C ASP A 170 2.16 -2.97 -14.45
N PRO A 171 3.07 -2.01 -14.70
CA PRO A 171 2.64 -0.64 -15.05
C PRO A 171 1.86 -0.55 -16.36
N GLU A 172 2.08 -1.46 -17.30
CA GLU A 172 1.43 -1.45 -18.62
C GLU A 172 0.11 -2.22 -18.63
N THR A 173 0.13 -3.48 -18.18
CA THR A 173 -1.06 -4.34 -18.17
C THR A 173 -1.96 -4.11 -16.97
N GLU A 174 -1.43 -3.46 -15.92
CA GLU A 174 -2.08 -3.22 -14.63
C GLU A 174 -2.38 -4.49 -13.84
N LYS A 175 -1.91 -5.64 -14.29
CA LYS A 175 -2.13 -6.92 -13.61
C LYS A 175 -1.23 -7.09 -12.40
N ASN A 176 -1.76 -7.78 -11.39
CA ASN A 176 -0.98 -8.17 -10.21
C ASN A 176 0.14 -9.14 -10.64
N LEU A 177 1.35 -8.89 -10.16
CA LEU A 177 2.52 -9.73 -10.49
C LEU A 177 2.67 -10.95 -9.59
N MET A 178 1.94 -11.01 -8.47
CA MET A 178 2.03 -12.09 -7.50
C MET A 178 0.85 -13.07 -7.57
N TYR A 179 -0.32 -12.60 -7.98
CA TYR A 179 -1.57 -13.38 -7.95
C TYR A 179 -2.22 -13.54 -9.31
#